data_0912c46139d840fe98a0c84894828148
#
_entry.id   0912c46139d840fe98a0c84894828148
#
_cell.length_a   1.000
_cell.length_b   1.000
_cell.length_c   1.000
_cell.angle_alpha   90.00
_cell.angle_beta   90.00
_cell.angle_gamma   90.00
#
_symmetry.space_group_name_H-M   'P 1'
#
loop_
_entity.id
_entity.type
_entity.pdbx_description
1 polymer ?
#
loop_
_entity_poly.entity_id
_entity_poly.type
_entity_poly.pdbx_seq_one_letter_code
_entity_poly.pdbx_strand_id
1 'polypeptide(L)'
;VTRTGNTYSGEMFVWNGFSSMAAAMKGADLYDPASAPRALQKLREVKYSTFWKPLKDFPIRPSSFERLNRVKIARENLEEYMATAMEFEKAVKAEGNDFNLGIFQPFGGGYSEMDYHVRGSHADSEDAGDIIDRAYSGAASTALYLKLLSLADEVVSDTYESCQVIY
;
A
#
# COMPACT_ATOMS: atom_id res chain seq x y z
N VAL A 1 -3.20 6.17 -9.07
CA VAL A 1 -3.34 5.52 -10.40
C VAL A 1 -2.19 4.53 -10.57
N THR A 2 -2.52 3.29 -10.94
CA THR A 2 -1.55 2.21 -11.20
C THR A 2 -0.66 2.54 -12.39
N ARG A 3 0.65 2.34 -12.25
CA ARG A 3 1.67 2.61 -13.28
C ARG A 3 2.23 1.35 -13.93
N THR A 4 2.04 0.18 -13.31
CA THR A 4 2.53 -1.12 -13.80
C THR A 4 1.49 -2.21 -13.58
N GLY A 5 1.76 -3.41 -14.11
CA GLY A 5 0.88 -4.56 -13.95
C GLY A 5 -0.35 -4.56 -14.87
N ASN A 6 -1.24 -5.50 -14.65
CA ASN A 6 -2.43 -5.72 -15.49
C ASN A 6 -3.47 -4.60 -15.38
N THR A 7 -3.38 -3.78 -14.34
CA THR A 7 -4.31 -2.69 -14.03
C THR A 7 -3.84 -1.32 -14.53
N TYR A 8 -2.74 -1.30 -15.27
CA TYR A 8 -2.13 -0.07 -15.83
C TYR A 8 -3.13 0.81 -16.61
N SER A 9 -4.13 0.22 -17.23
CA SER A 9 -5.01 0.92 -18.18
C SER A 9 -6.18 1.68 -17.56
N GLY A 10 -6.17 2.01 -16.28
CA GLY A 10 -7.16 2.92 -15.74
C GLY A 10 -7.79 2.56 -14.41
N GLU A 11 -7.34 1.52 -13.74
CA GLU A 11 -7.77 1.32 -12.35
C GLU A 11 -7.16 2.39 -11.46
N MET A 12 -7.97 2.86 -10.52
CA MET A 12 -7.55 3.83 -9.52
C MET A 12 -8.13 3.46 -8.16
N PHE A 13 -7.38 3.77 -7.13
CA PHE A 13 -7.86 3.76 -5.75
C PHE A 13 -8.16 5.19 -5.33
N VAL A 14 -9.31 5.37 -4.69
CA VAL A 14 -9.62 6.60 -3.95
C VAL A 14 -9.75 6.21 -2.50
N TRP A 15 -8.96 6.79 -1.64
CA TRP A 15 -8.98 6.50 -0.23
C TRP A 15 -8.94 7.76 0.63
N ASN A 16 -9.54 7.66 1.80
CA ASN A 16 -9.65 8.74 2.77
C ASN A 16 -9.02 8.31 4.08
N GLY A 17 -8.22 9.19 4.68
CA GLY A 17 -7.67 9.00 6.01
C GLY A 17 -8.64 9.45 7.09
N PHE A 18 -8.76 8.65 8.15
CA PHE A 18 -9.58 8.94 9.33
C PHE A 18 -8.75 8.73 10.61
N SER A 19 -9.12 9.42 11.67
CA SER A 19 -8.44 9.31 12.97
C SER A 19 -8.65 7.96 13.67
N SER A 20 -9.66 7.19 13.27
CA SER A 20 -9.97 5.87 13.83
C SER A 20 -10.83 5.03 12.90
N MET A 21 -10.88 3.70 13.12
CA MET A 21 -11.80 2.81 12.40
C MET A 21 -13.27 3.18 12.64
N ALA A 22 -13.62 3.61 13.86
CA ALA A 22 -14.99 4.07 14.15
C ALA A 22 -15.34 5.31 13.33
N ALA A 23 -14.42 6.27 13.20
CA ALA A 23 -14.60 7.44 12.34
C ALA A 23 -14.71 7.06 10.85
N ALA A 24 -13.89 6.11 10.39
CA ALA A 24 -13.95 5.61 9.02
C ALA A 24 -15.30 4.94 8.70
N MET A 25 -15.77 4.06 9.57
CA MET A 25 -17.07 3.39 9.40
C MET A 25 -18.21 4.39 9.41
N LYS A 26 -18.22 5.36 10.34
CA LYS A 26 -19.21 6.45 10.36
C LYS A 26 -19.12 7.31 9.09
N GLY A 27 -17.92 7.56 8.58
CA GLY A 27 -17.72 8.29 7.32
C GLY A 27 -18.30 7.56 6.11
N ALA A 28 -18.24 6.23 6.10
CA ALA A 28 -18.83 5.43 5.02
C ALA A 28 -20.37 5.53 4.97
N ASP A 29 -21.02 5.75 6.11
CA ASP A 29 -22.47 5.95 6.16
C ASP A 29 -22.91 7.25 5.44
N LEU A 30 -21.98 8.20 5.25
CA LEU A 30 -22.25 9.48 4.59
C LEU A 30 -22.13 9.40 3.06
N TYR A 31 -21.57 8.32 2.54
CA TYR A 31 -21.31 8.16 1.12
C TYR A 31 -21.79 6.80 0.61
N ASP A 32 -22.84 6.83 -0.19
CA ASP A 32 -23.31 5.68 -0.97
C ASP A 32 -22.90 5.88 -2.44
N PRO A 33 -22.00 5.04 -2.99
CA PRO A 33 -21.63 5.11 -4.41
C PRO A 33 -22.83 5.01 -5.36
N ALA A 34 -23.90 4.32 -4.96
CA ALA A 34 -25.12 4.19 -5.75
C ALA A 34 -25.93 5.50 -5.84
N SER A 35 -25.75 6.40 -4.87
CA SER A 35 -26.38 7.72 -4.85
C SER A 35 -25.61 8.78 -5.65
N ALA A 36 -24.47 8.45 -6.22
CA ALA A 36 -23.67 9.39 -7.00
C ALA A 36 -24.44 9.92 -8.21
N PRO A 37 -24.20 11.17 -8.64
CA PRO A 37 -24.83 11.74 -9.83
C PRO A 37 -24.64 10.85 -11.06
N ARG A 38 -25.67 10.73 -11.91
CA ARG A 38 -25.63 9.88 -13.14
C ARG A 38 -24.44 10.18 -14.04
N ALA A 39 -23.98 11.42 -14.11
CA ALA A 39 -22.80 11.81 -14.86
C ALA A 39 -21.55 11.10 -14.36
N LEU A 40 -21.37 11.02 -13.04
CA LEU A 40 -20.25 10.34 -12.40
C LEU A 40 -20.35 8.81 -12.53
N GLN A 41 -21.56 8.26 -12.40
CA GLN A 41 -21.80 6.82 -12.60
C GLN A 41 -21.43 6.34 -14.00
N LYS A 42 -21.56 7.20 -15.01
CA LYS A 42 -21.16 6.89 -16.40
C LYS A 42 -19.62 6.89 -16.62
N LEU A 43 -18.88 7.56 -15.74
CA LEU A 43 -17.43 7.73 -15.86
C LEU A 43 -16.63 6.69 -15.09
N ARG A 44 -17.28 5.97 -14.15
CA ARG A 44 -16.62 5.02 -13.28
C ARG A 44 -17.50 3.81 -12.97
N GLU A 45 -16.84 2.70 -12.73
CA GLU A 45 -17.42 1.51 -12.11
C GLU A 45 -16.71 1.29 -10.76
N VAL A 46 -17.49 1.21 -9.67
CA VAL A 46 -16.94 0.87 -8.36
C VAL A 46 -16.82 -0.64 -8.27
N LYS A 47 -15.62 -1.15 -8.19
CA LYS A 47 -15.33 -2.60 -8.11
C LYS A 47 -15.57 -3.14 -6.71
N TYR A 48 -15.06 -2.45 -5.70
CA TYR A 48 -15.25 -2.78 -4.29
C TYR A 48 -14.91 -1.59 -3.41
N SER A 49 -15.29 -1.69 -2.14
CA SER A 49 -14.90 -0.78 -1.08
C SER A 49 -14.48 -1.59 0.14
N THR A 50 -13.47 -1.14 0.84
CA THR A 50 -12.96 -1.80 2.04
C THR A 50 -12.40 -0.79 3.03
N PHE A 51 -12.35 -1.16 4.29
CA PHE A 51 -11.64 -0.40 5.32
C PHE A 51 -10.22 -0.96 5.49
N TRP A 52 -9.29 -0.07 5.74
CA TRP A 52 -7.89 -0.41 5.97
C TRP A 52 -7.46 0.03 7.34
N LYS A 53 -6.90 -0.89 8.12
CA LYS A 53 -6.25 -0.57 9.38
C LYS A 53 -4.73 -0.55 9.17
N PRO A 54 -4.08 0.61 9.24
CA PRO A 54 -2.63 0.65 9.29
C PRO A 54 -2.15 -0.02 10.58
N LEU A 55 -1.20 -0.95 10.47
CA LEU A 55 -0.61 -1.68 11.60
C LEU A 55 0.57 -0.93 12.23
N LYS A 56 1.09 0.09 11.55
CA LYS A 56 2.06 1.08 12.02
C LYS A 56 1.75 2.45 11.42
N ASP A 57 2.33 3.49 11.97
CA ASP A 57 2.20 4.83 11.41
C ASP A 57 2.76 4.88 9.99
N PHE A 58 1.97 5.46 9.09
CA PHE A 58 2.32 5.66 7.69
C PHE A 58 1.93 7.08 7.29
N PRO A 59 2.90 7.96 7.05
CA PRO A 59 2.62 9.33 6.64
C PRO A 59 2.08 9.35 5.20
N ILE A 60 0.92 9.97 5.02
CA ILE A 60 0.37 10.24 3.69
C ILE A 60 1.19 11.38 3.07
N ARG A 61 1.78 11.14 1.91
CA ARG A 61 2.56 12.12 1.18
C ARG A 61 1.81 12.61 -0.04
N PRO A 62 1.69 13.94 -0.23
CA PRO A 62 1.23 14.48 -1.50
C PRO A 62 2.18 14.08 -2.64
N SER A 63 1.62 13.67 -3.77
CA SER A 63 2.39 13.34 -4.99
C SER A 63 3.44 12.24 -4.81
N SER A 64 3.18 11.27 -3.93
CA SER A 64 4.08 10.12 -3.72
C SER A 64 4.07 9.17 -4.92
N PHE A 65 5.20 8.49 -5.09
CA PHE A 65 5.31 7.30 -5.92
C PHE A 65 5.38 6.09 -4.98
N GLU A 66 4.49 5.14 -5.16
CA GLU A 66 4.33 4.04 -4.22
C GLU A 66 4.49 2.69 -4.91
N ARG A 67 5.16 1.75 -4.24
CA ARG A 67 5.12 0.34 -4.57
C ARG A 67 4.11 -0.33 -3.65
N LEU A 68 3.15 -1.02 -4.23
CA LEU A 68 2.16 -1.79 -3.51
C LEU A 68 2.36 -3.28 -3.75
N ASN A 69 2.62 -4.01 -2.68
CA ASN A 69 2.55 -5.46 -2.66
C ASN A 69 1.28 -5.91 -1.92
N ARG A 70 0.49 -6.79 -2.54
CA ARG A 70 -0.55 -7.54 -1.83
C ARG A 70 0.06 -8.85 -1.37
N VAL A 71 -0.02 -9.11 -0.07
CA VAL A 71 0.76 -10.18 0.56
C VAL A 71 -0.12 -11.00 1.49
N LYS A 72 -0.03 -12.32 1.39
CA LYS A 72 -0.56 -13.24 2.41
C LYS A 72 0.50 -13.47 3.46
N ILE A 73 0.14 -13.27 4.71
CA ILE A 73 1.02 -13.46 5.86
C ILE A 73 0.29 -14.33 6.86
N ALA A 74 0.86 -15.49 7.20
CA ALA A 74 0.33 -16.33 8.25
C ALA A 74 0.28 -15.57 9.58
N ARG A 75 -0.74 -15.85 10.39
CA ARG A 75 -0.94 -15.13 11.66
C ARG A 75 0.25 -15.26 12.60
N GLU A 76 0.88 -16.40 12.64
CA GLU A 76 2.07 -16.69 13.43
C GLU A 76 3.31 -15.90 12.98
N ASN A 77 3.39 -15.52 11.70
CA ASN A 77 4.50 -14.77 11.14
C ASN A 77 4.31 -13.26 11.21
N LEU A 78 3.10 -12.77 11.51
CA LEU A 78 2.76 -11.36 11.38
C LEU A 78 3.62 -10.46 12.28
N GLU A 79 3.88 -10.88 13.52
CA GLU A 79 4.69 -10.10 14.47
C GLU A 79 6.15 -9.97 13.98
N GLU A 80 6.74 -11.08 13.52
CA GLU A 80 8.10 -11.07 12.98
C GLU A 80 8.18 -10.30 11.65
N TYR A 81 7.15 -10.43 10.81
CA TYR A 81 7.04 -9.65 9.58
C TYR A 81 7.03 -8.15 9.87
N MET A 82 6.22 -7.71 10.83
CA MET A 82 6.15 -6.30 11.26
C MET A 82 7.48 -5.79 11.80
N ALA A 83 8.15 -6.56 12.66
CA ALA A 83 9.46 -6.20 13.20
C ALA A 83 10.50 -6.06 12.07
N THR A 84 10.57 -7.05 11.17
CA THR A 84 11.49 -7.04 10.02
C THR A 84 11.20 -5.87 9.08
N ALA A 85 9.92 -5.53 8.86
CA ALA A 85 9.52 -4.40 8.03
C ALA A 85 9.98 -3.04 8.60
N MET A 86 9.93 -2.87 9.93
CA MET A 86 10.45 -1.67 10.57
C MET A 86 11.98 -1.56 10.47
N GLU A 87 12.70 -2.68 10.59
CA GLU A 87 14.15 -2.74 10.39
C GLU A 87 14.52 -2.45 8.94
N PHE A 88 13.78 -3.00 7.98
CA PHE A 88 13.96 -2.73 6.55
C PHE A 88 13.78 -1.24 6.22
N GLU A 89 12.68 -0.62 6.68
CA GLU A 89 12.45 0.82 6.50
C GLU A 89 13.61 1.65 7.06
N LYS A 90 14.09 1.31 8.25
CA LYS A 90 15.24 1.98 8.89
C LYS A 90 16.52 1.81 8.07
N ALA A 91 16.79 0.62 7.55
CA ALA A 91 17.97 0.34 6.73
C ALA A 91 17.94 1.15 5.42
N VAL A 92 16.81 1.14 4.70
CA VAL A 92 16.63 1.91 3.46
C VAL A 92 16.82 3.40 3.69
N LYS A 93 16.30 3.96 4.80
CA LYS A 93 16.53 5.36 5.18
C LYS A 93 18.00 5.64 5.49
N ALA A 94 18.68 4.72 6.16
CA ALA A 94 20.12 4.86 6.46
C ALA A 94 20.99 4.81 5.20
N GLU A 95 20.50 4.18 4.13
CA GLU A 95 21.13 4.14 2.81
C GLU A 95 20.89 5.42 1.98
N GLY A 96 20.12 6.38 2.52
CA GLY A 96 19.93 7.72 1.94
C GLY A 96 18.62 7.92 1.17
N ASN A 97 17.71 6.93 1.15
CA ASN A 97 16.43 7.06 0.47
C ASN A 97 15.37 7.71 1.37
N ASP A 98 14.49 8.51 0.75
CA ASP A 98 13.29 9.05 1.41
C ASP A 98 12.14 8.05 1.32
N PHE A 99 12.16 7.06 2.18
CA PHE A 99 11.30 5.90 2.14
C PHE A 99 10.42 5.78 3.39
N ASN A 100 9.14 5.41 3.22
CA ASN A 100 8.29 4.95 4.31
C ASN A 100 7.59 3.66 3.91
N LEU A 101 7.51 2.74 4.85
CA LEU A 101 6.82 1.46 4.66
C LEU A 101 5.55 1.43 5.51
N GLY A 102 4.41 1.12 4.88
CA GLY A 102 3.13 0.90 5.53
C GLY A 102 2.67 -0.55 5.39
N ILE A 103 2.03 -1.07 6.41
CA ILE A 103 1.37 -2.38 6.36
C ILE A 103 -0.07 -2.17 6.78
N PHE A 104 -1.00 -2.56 5.92
CA PHE A 104 -2.42 -2.31 6.09
C PHE A 104 -3.18 -3.63 6.07
N GLN A 105 -4.03 -3.81 7.08
CA GLN A 105 -4.94 -4.94 7.17
C GLN A 105 -6.32 -4.56 6.63
N PRO A 106 -6.90 -5.35 5.70
CA PRO A 106 -8.24 -5.09 5.17
C PRO A 106 -9.33 -5.55 6.11
N PHE A 107 -10.46 -4.84 6.08
CA PHE A 107 -11.70 -5.18 6.76
C PHE A 107 -12.89 -4.93 5.83
N GLY A 108 -13.70 -5.95 5.58
CA GLY A 108 -14.93 -5.83 4.81
C GLY A 108 -14.75 -5.79 3.29
N GLY A 109 -13.58 -6.16 2.75
CA GLY A 109 -13.32 -6.17 1.29
C GLY A 109 -13.94 -7.35 0.53
N GLY A 110 -14.63 -8.26 1.23
CA GLY A 110 -15.18 -9.47 0.62
C GLY A 110 -14.09 -10.34 0.00
N TYR A 111 -14.39 -10.96 -1.13
CA TYR A 111 -13.42 -11.79 -1.87
C TYR A 111 -12.41 -10.95 -2.67
N SER A 112 -12.68 -9.67 -2.86
CA SER A 112 -11.84 -8.80 -3.69
C SER A 112 -10.61 -8.30 -2.94
N GLU A 113 -10.68 -8.20 -1.61
CA GLU A 113 -9.59 -7.66 -0.81
C GLU A 113 -9.50 -8.36 0.55
N MET A 114 -8.58 -9.31 0.66
CA MET A 114 -8.32 -10.07 1.88
C MET A 114 -6.84 -10.09 2.27
N ASP A 115 -5.95 -9.67 1.36
CA ASP A 115 -4.51 -9.71 1.56
C ASP A 115 -4.03 -8.43 2.26
N TYR A 116 -2.93 -8.52 3.03
CA TYR A 116 -2.28 -7.31 3.55
C TYR A 116 -1.75 -6.47 2.40
N HIS A 117 -1.92 -5.16 2.48
CA HIS A 117 -1.22 -4.21 1.61
C HIS A 117 0.07 -3.76 2.29
N VAL A 118 1.19 -4.03 1.64
CA VAL A 118 2.52 -3.55 2.03
C VAL A 118 2.90 -2.46 1.05
N ARG A 119 2.90 -1.20 1.53
CA ARG A 119 3.14 -0.02 0.71
C ARG A 119 4.49 0.60 1.03
N GLY A 120 5.36 0.66 0.02
CA GLY A 120 6.57 1.47 0.06
C GLY A 120 6.29 2.83 -0.59
N SER A 121 6.35 3.93 0.18
CA SER A 121 6.23 5.28 -0.34
C SER A 121 7.59 5.90 -0.55
N HIS A 122 7.84 6.43 -1.74
CA HIS A 122 9.09 7.01 -2.21
C HIS A 122 8.90 8.51 -2.49
N ALA A 123 10.00 9.28 -2.50
CA ALA A 123 9.95 10.66 -2.92
C ALA A 123 9.44 10.80 -4.36
N ASP A 124 9.98 9.96 -5.25
CA ASP A 124 9.62 9.88 -6.67
C ASP A 124 9.98 8.51 -7.27
N SER A 125 9.88 8.38 -8.58
CA SER A 125 10.20 7.14 -9.28
C SER A 125 11.70 6.85 -9.37
N GLU A 126 12.56 7.86 -9.32
CA GLU A 126 14.01 7.69 -9.31
C GLU A 126 14.47 7.08 -7.97
N ASP A 127 13.98 7.63 -6.84
CA ASP A 127 14.22 7.09 -5.50
C ASP A 127 13.73 5.63 -5.37
N ALA A 128 12.59 5.30 -5.98
CA ALA A 128 12.10 3.92 -6.03
C ALA A 128 13.03 3.00 -6.83
N GLY A 129 13.55 3.47 -7.97
CA GLY A 129 14.51 2.74 -8.81
C GLY A 129 15.83 2.49 -8.09
N ASP A 130 16.35 3.50 -7.39
CA ASP A 130 17.59 3.41 -6.61
C ASP A 130 17.56 2.31 -5.54
N ILE A 131 16.42 2.15 -4.87
CA ILE A 131 16.25 1.06 -3.88
C ILE A 131 16.34 -0.30 -4.57
N ILE A 132 15.76 -0.47 -5.76
CA ILE A 132 15.85 -1.72 -6.52
C ILE A 132 17.30 -2.00 -6.91
N ASP A 133 18.00 -1.03 -7.49
CA ASP A 133 19.38 -1.18 -7.93
C ASP A 133 20.31 -1.55 -6.76
N ARG A 134 20.10 -0.94 -5.59
CA ARG A 134 20.83 -1.27 -4.37
C ARG A 134 20.51 -2.68 -3.85
N ALA A 135 19.26 -3.12 -3.94
CA ALA A 135 18.86 -4.46 -3.54
C ALA A 135 19.64 -5.55 -4.29
N TYR A 136 20.06 -5.28 -5.52
CA TYR A 136 20.90 -6.19 -6.31
C TYR A 136 22.40 -5.92 -6.16
N SER A 137 22.80 -4.82 -5.58
CA SER A 137 24.21 -4.49 -5.30
C SER A 137 24.74 -5.00 -3.96
N GLY A 138 23.89 -5.66 -3.16
CA GLY A 138 24.25 -6.20 -1.85
C GLY A 138 24.17 -5.17 -0.73
N ALA A 139 23.28 -4.21 -0.81
CA ALA A 139 23.00 -3.26 0.25
C ALA A 139 22.54 -3.94 1.57
N ALA A 140 22.70 -3.26 2.69
CA ALA A 140 22.32 -3.81 3.99
C ALA A 140 20.82 -4.14 4.09
N SER A 141 19.98 -3.35 3.40
CA SER A 141 18.52 -3.59 3.30
C SER A 141 18.15 -4.88 2.55
N THR A 142 19.03 -5.41 1.67
CA THR A 142 18.77 -6.59 0.85
C THR A 142 18.42 -7.83 1.69
N ALA A 143 19.19 -8.10 2.74
CA ALA A 143 18.94 -9.26 3.61
C ALA A 143 17.58 -9.16 4.34
N LEU A 144 17.20 -7.95 4.75
CA LEU A 144 15.91 -7.69 5.38
C LEU A 144 14.74 -7.83 4.40
N TYR A 145 14.91 -7.37 3.16
CA TYR A 145 13.93 -7.57 2.10
C TYR A 145 13.72 -9.06 1.80
N LEU A 146 14.78 -9.84 1.65
CA LEU A 146 14.68 -11.27 1.44
C LEU A 146 14.02 -11.99 2.63
N LYS A 147 14.30 -11.54 3.85
CA LYS A 147 13.63 -12.05 5.05
C LYS A 147 12.12 -11.74 5.01
N LEU A 148 11.71 -10.53 4.62
CA LEU A 148 10.29 -10.20 4.43
C LEU A 148 9.62 -11.14 3.44
N LEU A 149 10.26 -11.42 2.30
CA LEU A 149 9.74 -12.37 1.31
C LEU A 149 9.61 -13.78 1.88
N SER A 150 10.54 -14.22 2.75
CA SER A 150 10.49 -15.55 3.36
C SER A 150 9.44 -15.72 4.45
N LEU A 151 9.00 -14.61 5.07
CA LEU A 151 7.93 -14.58 6.08
C LEU A 151 6.53 -14.46 5.47
N ALA A 152 6.45 -14.14 4.20
CA ALA A 152 5.20 -14.10 3.45
C ALA A 152 4.89 -15.49 2.87
N ASP A 153 3.63 -15.91 2.96
CA ASP A 153 3.18 -17.14 2.31
C ASP A 153 3.09 -16.96 0.79
N GLU A 154 2.68 -15.77 0.35
CA GLU A 154 2.53 -15.45 -1.06
C GLU A 154 2.58 -13.93 -1.27
N VAL A 155 3.28 -13.49 -2.32
CA VAL A 155 3.14 -12.15 -2.89
C VAL A 155 2.14 -12.26 -4.05
N VAL A 156 0.90 -11.83 -3.80
CA VAL A 156 -0.23 -11.98 -4.74
C VAL A 156 -0.10 -11.01 -5.91
N SER A 157 0.36 -9.79 -5.64
CA SER A 157 0.63 -8.78 -6.68
C SER A 157 1.70 -7.79 -6.23
N ASP A 158 2.34 -7.19 -7.21
CA ASP A 158 3.36 -6.15 -7.05
C ASP A 158 3.14 -5.09 -8.13
N THR A 159 2.81 -3.87 -7.72
CA THR A 159 2.48 -2.78 -8.64
C THR A 159 3.10 -1.47 -8.17
N TYR A 160 3.37 -0.58 -9.13
CA TYR A 160 3.71 0.81 -8.83
C TYR A 160 2.53 1.73 -9.10
N GLU A 161 2.36 2.71 -8.25
CA GLU A 161 1.25 3.65 -8.26
C GLU A 161 1.78 5.09 -8.13
N SER A 162 1.13 6.03 -8.82
CA SER A 162 1.29 7.46 -8.55
C SER A 162 0.11 7.94 -7.74
N CYS A 163 0.40 8.55 -6.60
CA CYS A 163 -0.59 9.07 -5.68
C CYS A 163 -0.58 10.60 -5.67
N GLN A 164 -1.75 11.20 -5.51
CA GLN A 164 -1.90 12.64 -5.30
C GLN A 164 -3.04 12.91 -4.32
N VAL A 165 -2.89 13.96 -3.52
CA VAL A 165 -3.97 14.42 -2.65
C VAL A 165 -4.98 15.20 -3.49
N ILE A 166 -6.27 14.89 -3.31
CA ILE A 166 -7.39 15.59 -3.94
C ILE A 166 -8.11 16.35 -2.81
N TYR A 167 -8.25 17.66 -2.96
CA TYR A 167 -8.95 18.53 -1.99
C TYR A 167 -10.37 18.83 -2.44
#